data_982236f57ac24dd598a4786df5bd9958
#
_entry.id   982236f57ac24dd598a4786df5bd9958
#
_cell.length_a   1.000
_cell.length_b   1.000
_cell.length_c   1.000
_cell.angle_alpha   90.00
_cell.angle_beta   90.00
_cell.angle_gamma   90.00
#
_symmetry.space_group_name_H-M   'P 1'
#
loop_
_entity.id
_entity.type
_entity.pdbx_description
1 polymer ?
#
loop_
_entity_poly.entity_id
_entity_poly.type
_entity_poly.pdbx_seq_one_letter_code
_entity_poly.pdbx_strand_id
1 'polypeptide(L)'
;MVGNFGLAVARVQGESMAPSYHSGDLVLIRKSRKAKRNNIVIAHRPDKEDLLIIKRVITITNNGYWLQGDNSEFSDDSRLFGEVPKELIKGIVLFKYWPLFTN
;
A
#
# COMPACT_ATOMS: atom_id res chain seq x y z
N MET A 1 3.08 11.70 20.61
CA MET A 1 3.30 11.88 19.20
C MET A 1 3.35 10.58 18.48
N VAL A 2 2.39 10.37 17.65
CA VAL A 2 2.26 9.11 16.93
C VAL A 2 3.50 8.82 16.10
N GLY A 3 4.05 9.83 15.41
CA GLY A 3 5.21 9.63 14.54
C GLY A 3 6.43 9.06 15.24
N ASN A 4 6.55 9.26 16.54
CA ASN A 4 7.70 8.78 17.31
C ASN A 4 7.68 7.26 17.49
N PHE A 5 6.54 6.62 17.27
CA PHE A 5 6.40 5.17 17.41
C PHE A 5 6.39 4.46 16.06
N GLY A 6 6.69 5.17 14.99
CA GLY A 6 6.67 4.59 13.67
C GLY A 6 5.28 4.26 13.14
N LEU A 7 4.24 4.85 13.73
CA LEU A 7 2.87 4.64 13.29
C LEU A 7 2.35 5.89 12.59
N ALA A 8 1.47 5.69 11.63
CA ALA A 8 0.81 6.76 10.89
C ALA A 8 -0.56 6.29 10.42
N VAL A 9 -1.35 7.24 9.95
CA VAL A 9 -2.69 6.97 9.42
C VAL A 9 -2.72 7.46 7.97
N ALA A 10 -3.36 6.68 7.11
CA ALA A 10 -3.58 7.07 5.72
C ALA A 10 -5.03 6.86 5.34
N ARG A 11 -5.49 7.67 4.39
CA ARG A 11 -6.81 7.50 3.78
C ARG A 11 -6.62 6.85 2.43
N VAL A 12 -7.38 5.78 2.19
CA VAL A 12 -7.37 5.09 0.91
C VAL A 12 -8.09 5.97 -0.12
N GLN A 13 -7.50 6.12 -1.29
CA GLN A 13 -8.11 6.83 -2.41
C GLN A 13 -8.20 5.90 -3.60
N GLY A 14 -9.36 5.89 -4.25
CA GLY A 14 -9.61 5.01 -5.37
C GLY A 14 -9.98 3.60 -4.95
N GLU A 15 -10.26 2.77 -5.93
CA GLU A 15 -10.82 1.43 -5.72
C GLU A 15 -9.86 0.32 -6.10
N SER A 16 -8.56 0.60 -6.22
CA SER A 16 -7.58 -0.41 -6.65
C SER A 16 -7.45 -1.59 -5.69
N MET A 17 -7.86 -1.41 -4.44
CA MET A 17 -7.79 -2.46 -3.41
C MET A 17 -9.16 -3.02 -3.04
N ALA A 18 -10.21 -2.68 -3.79
CA ALA A 18 -11.52 -3.28 -3.55
C ALA A 18 -11.47 -4.78 -3.87
N PRO A 19 -12.21 -5.61 -3.15
CA PRO A 19 -13.11 -5.25 -2.05
C PRO A 19 -12.44 -5.20 -0.69
N SER A 20 -11.12 -5.40 -0.61
CA SER A 20 -10.41 -5.41 0.69
C SER A 20 -10.43 -4.05 1.36
N TYR A 21 -10.22 -3.01 0.57
CA TYR A 21 -10.26 -1.63 1.04
C TYR A 21 -10.98 -0.78 -0.01
N HIS A 22 -11.71 0.21 0.47
CA HIS A 22 -12.47 1.13 -0.39
C HIS A 22 -12.01 2.55 -0.20
N SER A 23 -12.25 3.39 -1.19
CA SER A 23 -11.95 4.81 -1.11
C SER A 23 -12.61 5.42 0.12
N GLY A 24 -11.85 6.18 0.88
CA GLY A 24 -12.32 6.79 2.13
C GLY A 24 -11.96 6.01 3.38
N ASP A 25 -11.58 4.74 3.26
CA ASP A 25 -11.15 3.96 4.41
C ASP A 25 -9.91 4.58 5.04
N LEU A 26 -9.85 4.58 6.36
CA LEU A 26 -8.67 5.00 7.10
C LEU A 26 -7.93 3.76 7.60
N VAL A 27 -6.65 3.72 7.36
CA VAL A 27 -5.81 2.57 7.72
C VAL A 27 -4.67 3.01 8.62
N LEU A 28 -4.32 2.15 9.57
CA LEU A 28 -3.15 2.34 10.41
C LEU A 28 -1.95 1.71 9.71
N ILE A 29 -0.87 2.46 9.67
CA ILE A 29 0.36 2.07 8.99
C ILE A 29 1.49 1.99 9.99
N ARG A 30 2.30 0.93 9.91
CA ARG A 30 3.60 0.89 10.57
C ARG A 30 4.65 1.31 9.55
N LYS A 31 5.42 2.34 9.85
CA LYS A 31 6.50 2.79 8.97
C LYS A 31 7.56 1.71 8.89
N SER A 32 7.86 1.26 7.68
CA SER A 32 8.84 0.21 7.45
C SER A 32 9.12 0.13 5.95
N ARG A 33 10.33 -0.28 5.60
CA ARG A 33 10.71 -0.61 4.24
C ARG A 33 10.76 -2.10 3.99
N LYS A 34 10.59 -2.90 5.06
CA LYS A 34 10.63 -4.36 4.96
C LYS A 34 9.22 -4.90 4.99
N ALA A 35 8.77 -5.37 3.84
CA ALA A 35 7.48 -5.99 3.71
C ALA A 35 7.63 -7.47 3.41
N LYS A 36 6.57 -8.21 3.68
CA LYS A 36 6.50 -9.64 3.40
C LYS A 36 5.46 -9.87 2.32
N ARG A 37 5.54 -11.01 1.68
CA ARG A 37 4.51 -11.45 0.75
C ARG A 37 3.14 -11.35 1.41
N ASN A 38 2.19 -10.87 0.67
CA ASN A 38 0.79 -10.61 1.08
C ASN A 38 0.58 -9.42 2.00
N ASN A 39 1.63 -8.75 2.47
CA ASN A 39 1.43 -7.47 3.14
C ASN A 39 0.81 -6.46 2.18
N ILE A 40 0.00 -5.57 2.74
CA ILE A 40 -0.46 -4.39 2.01
C ILE A 40 0.44 -3.24 2.41
N VAL A 41 0.96 -2.52 1.43
CA VAL A 41 1.95 -1.48 1.66
C VAL A 41 1.50 -0.16 1.07
N ILE A 42 2.03 0.92 1.65
CA ILE A 42 2.00 2.25 1.08
C ILE A 42 3.38 2.48 0.49
N ALA A 43 3.42 2.91 -0.76
CA ALA A 43 4.68 3.12 -1.48
C ALA A 43 4.59 4.33 -2.38
N HIS A 44 5.74 4.92 -2.70
CA HIS A 44 5.83 5.89 -3.79
C HIS A 44 5.81 5.12 -5.10
N ARG A 45 5.05 5.63 -6.06
CA ARG A 45 4.97 5.02 -7.38
C ARG A 45 6.29 5.25 -8.12
N PRO A 46 6.93 4.20 -8.68
CA PRO A 46 8.28 4.36 -9.22
C PRO A 46 8.38 5.28 -10.44
N ASP A 47 7.32 5.41 -11.21
CA ASP A 47 7.28 6.28 -12.39
C ASP A 47 6.70 7.67 -12.09
N LYS A 48 6.19 7.89 -10.88
CA LYS A 48 5.63 9.17 -10.40
C LYS A 48 5.84 9.23 -8.89
N GLU A 49 7.07 9.51 -8.47
CA GLU A 49 7.46 9.30 -7.08
C GLU A 49 6.82 10.25 -6.08
N ASP A 50 6.19 11.31 -6.53
CA ASP A 50 5.37 12.16 -5.68
C ASP A 50 3.99 11.58 -5.39
N LEU A 51 3.62 10.49 -6.05
CA LEU A 51 2.32 9.85 -5.89
C LEU A 51 2.45 8.62 -4.99
N LEU A 52 1.67 8.60 -3.90
CA LEU A 52 1.59 7.44 -3.01
C LEU A 52 0.51 6.48 -3.50
N ILE A 53 0.82 5.20 -3.43
CA ILE A 53 -0.09 4.13 -3.81
C ILE A 53 -0.24 3.14 -2.66
N ILE A 54 -1.37 2.43 -2.63
CA ILE A 54 -1.62 1.33 -1.71
C ILE A 54 -1.81 0.06 -2.53
N LYS A 55 -1.01 -0.97 -2.26
CA LYS A 55 -1.00 -2.20 -3.05
C LYS A 55 -0.63 -3.38 -2.18
N ARG A 56 -0.86 -4.59 -2.71
CA ARG A 56 -0.47 -5.83 -2.04
C ARG A 56 0.86 -6.33 -2.61
N VAL A 57 1.73 -6.80 -1.72
CA VAL A 57 2.98 -7.46 -2.11
C VAL A 57 2.65 -8.85 -2.63
N ILE A 58 2.90 -9.07 -3.92
CA ILE A 58 2.69 -10.38 -4.55
C ILE A 58 3.92 -11.24 -4.36
N THR A 59 5.09 -10.67 -4.57
CA THR A 59 6.35 -11.37 -4.35
C THR A 59 7.46 -10.39 -4.06
N ILE A 60 8.52 -10.88 -3.44
CA ILE A 60 9.73 -10.12 -3.16
C ILE A 60 10.70 -10.38 -4.29
N THR A 61 11.27 -9.32 -4.83
CA THR A 61 12.25 -9.40 -5.91
C THR A 61 13.66 -9.14 -5.35
N ASN A 62 14.68 -9.24 -6.21
CA ASN A 62 16.05 -8.99 -5.78
C ASN A 62 16.26 -7.57 -5.24
N ASN A 63 15.56 -6.59 -5.80
CA ASN A 63 15.77 -5.18 -5.46
C ASN A 63 14.55 -4.51 -4.82
N GLY A 64 13.48 -5.25 -4.61
CA GLY A 64 12.26 -4.66 -4.09
C GLY A 64 11.09 -5.61 -4.10
N TYR A 65 9.98 -5.14 -4.64
CA TYR A 65 8.71 -5.84 -4.51
C TYR A 65 7.90 -5.73 -5.80
N TRP A 66 7.17 -6.80 -6.09
CA TRP A 66 6.15 -6.77 -7.13
C TRP A 66 4.81 -6.52 -6.46
N LEU A 67 4.19 -5.39 -6.77
CA LEU A 67 2.98 -4.92 -6.11
C LEU A 67 1.80 -4.97 -7.07
N GLN A 68 0.64 -5.44 -6.57
CA GLN A 68 -0.58 -5.42 -7.36
C GLN A 68 -1.76 -4.99 -6.50
N GLY A 69 -2.72 -4.29 -7.12
CA GLY A 69 -3.99 -4.00 -6.49
C GLY A 69 -4.90 -5.22 -6.53
N ASP A 70 -5.73 -5.38 -5.50
CA ASP A 70 -6.68 -6.48 -5.42
C ASP A 70 -7.77 -6.37 -6.50
N ASN A 71 -8.05 -5.16 -6.96
CA ASN A 71 -9.02 -4.88 -8.03
C ASN A 71 -8.25 -4.65 -9.33
N SER A 72 -7.96 -5.71 -10.06
CA SER A 72 -7.08 -5.65 -11.22
C SER A 72 -7.58 -4.73 -12.33
N GLU A 73 -8.88 -4.53 -12.46
CA GLU A 73 -9.45 -3.68 -13.51
C GLU A 73 -9.24 -2.18 -13.23
N PHE A 74 -8.98 -1.83 -11.97
CA PHE A 74 -8.85 -0.44 -11.54
C PHE A 74 -7.54 -0.19 -10.82
N SER A 75 -6.48 -0.87 -11.24
CA SER A 75 -5.20 -0.77 -10.56
C SER A 75 -4.07 -0.52 -11.54
N ASP A 76 -3.39 0.62 -11.39
CA ASP A 76 -2.07 0.82 -11.96
C ASP A 76 -1.06 0.30 -10.94
N ASP A 77 -0.31 -0.73 -11.32
CA ASP A 77 0.59 -1.40 -10.39
C ASP A 77 1.79 -1.97 -11.13
N SER A 78 2.49 -2.93 -10.54
CA SER A 78 3.71 -3.49 -11.13
C SER A 78 3.50 -4.10 -12.51
N ARG A 79 2.28 -4.50 -12.84
CA ARG A 79 1.98 -4.97 -14.21
C ARG A 79 2.17 -3.85 -15.23
N LEU A 80 2.08 -2.59 -14.81
CA LEU A 80 2.29 -1.43 -15.66
C LEU A 80 3.70 -0.88 -15.53
N PHE A 81 4.18 -0.66 -14.29
CA PHE A 81 5.43 0.08 -14.07
C PHE A 81 6.59 -0.77 -13.53
N GLY A 82 6.41 -2.10 -13.40
CA GLY A 82 7.47 -3.00 -12.98
C GLY A 82 7.66 -3.06 -11.48
N GLU A 83 8.79 -3.67 -11.06
CA GLU A 83 9.07 -3.81 -9.64
C GLU A 83 9.25 -2.45 -8.97
N VAL A 84 8.92 -2.43 -7.68
CA VAL A 84 9.03 -1.22 -6.88
C VAL A 84 10.23 -1.38 -5.96
N PRO A 85 11.26 -0.51 -6.09
CA PRO A 85 12.42 -0.57 -5.21
C PRO A 85 12.03 -0.46 -3.74
N LYS A 86 12.75 -1.17 -2.89
CA LYS A 86 12.46 -1.18 -1.45
C LYS A 86 12.53 0.22 -0.83
N GLU A 87 13.32 1.11 -1.40
CA GLU A 87 13.46 2.48 -0.94
C GLU A 87 12.17 3.28 -1.07
N LEU A 88 11.27 2.85 -1.95
CA LEU A 88 9.99 3.53 -2.18
C LEU A 88 8.88 3.03 -1.26
N ILE A 89 9.10 1.95 -0.52
CA ILE A 89 8.13 1.48 0.46
C ILE A 89 8.13 2.42 1.66
N LYS A 90 6.96 2.92 2.00
CA LYS A 90 6.80 3.87 3.08
C LYS A 90 6.28 3.23 4.36
N GLY A 91 5.44 2.23 4.23
CA GLY A 91 4.88 1.57 5.39
C GLY A 91 4.03 0.35 5.05
N ILE A 92 3.69 -0.37 6.08
CA ILE A 92 2.87 -1.58 6.00
C ILE A 92 1.53 -1.29 6.66
N VAL A 93 0.46 -1.59 5.95
CA VAL A 93 -0.90 -1.43 6.48
C VAL A 93 -1.14 -2.52 7.50
N LEU A 94 -1.48 -2.13 8.72
CA LEU A 94 -1.77 -3.06 9.80
C LEU A 94 -3.23 -3.46 9.80
N PHE A 95 -4.13 -2.49 9.71
CA PHE A 95 -5.57 -2.75 9.64
C PHE A 95 -6.32 -1.47 9.28
N LYS A 96 -7.57 -1.66 8.84
CA LYS A 96 -8.52 -0.56 8.67
C LYS A 96 -9.12 -0.24 10.04
N TYR A 97 -9.08 1.03 10.44
CA TYR A 97 -9.65 1.41 11.71
C TYR A 97 -10.91 2.27 11.57
N TRP A 98 -11.21 2.76 10.38
CA TRP A 98 -12.44 3.53 10.12
C TRP A 98 -12.83 3.43 8.65
N PRO A 99 -14.08 3.18 8.32
CA PRO A 99 -15.14 2.77 9.26
C PRO A 99 -14.91 1.35 9.76
N LEU A 100 -15.33 1.07 11.00
CA LEU A 100 -15.15 -0.26 11.59
C LEU A 100 -16.10 -1.27 10.99
N PHE A 101 -17.25 -0.81 10.52
CA PHE A 101 -18.24 -1.67 9.88
C PHE A 101 -18.51 -1.16 8.49
N THR A 102 -18.57 -2.10 7.55
CA THR A 102 -18.87 -1.81 6.14
C THR A 102 -20.29 -2.28 5.85
N ASN A 103 -21.08 -1.39 5.26
CA ASN A 103 -22.43 -1.75 4.82
C ASN A 103 -22.42 -2.21 3.38
#